data_1449b1e99aa2a76ea3821bd80c6237a8
#
_entry.id   1449b1e99aa2a76ea3821bd80c6237a8
#
_cell.length_a   1.000
_cell.length_b   1.000
_cell.length_c   1.000
_cell.angle_alpha   90.00
_cell.angle_beta   90.00
_cell.angle_gamma   90.00
#
_symmetry.space_group_name_H-M   'P 1'
#
loop_
_entity.id
_entity.type
_entity.pdbx_description
1 polymer ?
#
loop_
_entity_poly.entity_id
_entity_poly.type
_entity_poly.pdbx_seq_one_letter_code
_entity_poly.pdbx_strand_id
1 'polypeptide(L)'
;MPIPERMNPTFVSTRPIEPDRMKEARKRLIVALDVRNAAAAEDLVQRLEGECQWFKVGLELFTAAGPAVVETLTARGHSVFLDLKFHDIPNTVAGAVHSAAALGARMMTVHAAGGPAMLDAARAALDGVADPPQLLAVTVLTSMDAVQLNASGVNRSPAAQVELLARMGWEAGIRGFVCSPQEVAAVRALTGKEGVLVVPGIRPASAEAPIPSHSHFDDQKRRSTPADALDAGASYLVVGRPITQAPDPAKAAEAILQEMAQAITF
;
A
#
# COMPACT_ATOMS: atom_id res chain seq x y z
N MET A 1 -40.03 -25.62 28.02
CA MET A 1 -39.21 -25.35 26.84
C MET A 1 -37.86 -24.81 27.30
N PRO A 2 -36.75 -25.47 27.13
CA PRO A 2 -35.44 -24.95 27.49
C PRO A 2 -34.98 -23.90 26.50
N ILE A 3 -34.38 -22.84 27.03
CA ILE A 3 -33.76 -21.70 26.27
C ILE A 3 -32.48 -22.22 25.62
N PRO A 4 -32.22 -21.97 24.32
CA PRO A 4 -30.96 -22.39 23.70
C PRO A 4 -29.78 -21.58 24.26
N GLU A 5 -28.73 -22.29 24.67
CA GLU A 5 -27.43 -21.76 25.07
C GLU A 5 -26.87 -20.85 23.99
N ARG A 6 -26.45 -19.65 24.40
CA ARG A 6 -25.72 -18.72 23.56
C ARG A 6 -24.37 -19.33 23.17
N MET A 7 -24.14 -19.51 21.90
CA MET A 7 -22.83 -19.89 21.38
C MET A 7 -21.81 -18.82 21.81
N ASN A 8 -20.78 -19.27 22.51
CA ASN A 8 -19.65 -18.48 22.95
C ASN A 8 -18.82 -17.98 21.75
N PRO A 9 -18.29 -16.74 21.79
CA PRO A 9 -17.52 -16.20 20.67
C PRO A 9 -16.18 -16.90 20.52
N THR A 10 -15.87 -17.23 19.29
CA THR A 10 -14.61 -17.54 18.64
C THR A 10 -13.37 -17.61 19.52
N PHE A 11 -12.91 -18.82 19.77
CA PHE A 11 -11.55 -19.12 20.24
C PHE A 11 -10.54 -18.58 19.21
N VAL A 12 -9.88 -17.47 19.51
CA VAL A 12 -8.64 -17.08 18.82
C VAL A 12 -7.62 -18.17 19.16
N SER A 13 -7.20 -18.90 18.15
CA SER A 13 -6.20 -19.97 18.30
C SER A 13 -4.88 -19.38 18.82
N THR A 14 -4.52 -19.73 20.04
CA THR A 14 -3.26 -19.33 20.71
C THR A 14 -2.07 -20.19 20.30
N ARG A 15 -2.05 -20.72 19.07
CA ARG A 15 -0.85 -21.41 18.59
C ARG A 15 0.27 -20.38 18.41
N PRO A 16 1.51 -20.66 18.88
CA PRO A 16 2.64 -19.80 18.61
C PRO A 16 2.79 -19.61 17.11
N ILE A 17 2.97 -18.36 16.67
CA ILE A 17 3.21 -18.04 15.25
C ILE A 17 4.62 -18.53 14.91
N GLU A 18 4.73 -19.31 13.84
CA GLU A 18 6.02 -19.80 13.36
C GLU A 18 6.92 -18.62 12.95
N PRO A 19 8.22 -18.63 13.32
CA PRO A 19 9.16 -17.55 13.03
C PRO A 19 9.21 -17.17 11.53
N ASP A 20 9.08 -18.15 10.62
CA ASP A 20 9.09 -17.91 9.19
C ASP A 20 7.87 -17.13 8.70
N ARG A 21 6.69 -17.35 9.30
CA ARG A 21 5.49 -16.56 8.99
C ARG A 21 5.63 -15.12 9.43
N MET A 22 6.20 -14.87 10.62
CA MET A 22 6.47 -13.52 11.09
C MET A 22 7.50 -12.82 10.21
N LYS A 23 8.55 -13.50 9.79
CA LYS A 23 9.55 -12.96 8.85
C LYS A 23 8.91 -12.59 7.51
N GLU A 24 8.00 -13.41 7.01
CA GLU A 24 7.29 -13.13 5.75
C GLU A 24 6.30 -11.96 5.92
N ALA A 25 5.60 -11.84 7.04
CA ALA A 25 4.74 -10.70 7.35
C ALA A 25 5.53 -9.39 7.36
N ARG A 26 6.72 -9.35 7.98
CA ARG A 26 7.60 -8.16 7.98
C ARG A 26 8.03 -7.72 6.58
N LYS A 27 8.19 -8.65 5.65
CA LYS A 27 8.52 -8.32 4.25
C LYS A 27 7.36 -7.69 3.49
N ARG A 28 6.11 -7.91 3.95
CA ARG A 28 4.88 -7.48 3.26
C ARG A 28 4.21 -6.27 3.90
N LEU A 29 4.62 -5.85 5.10
CA LEU A 29 4.09 -4.67 5.75
C LEU A 29 4.87 -3.43 5.30
N ILE A 30 4.16 -2.43 4.78
CA ILE A 30 4.69 -1.11 4.42
C ILE A 30 4.06 -0.08 5.36
N VAL A 31 4.88 0.65 6.12
CA VAL A 31 4.41 1.74 6.98
C VAL A 31 4.42 3.06 6.22
N ALA A 32 3.27 3.74 6.16
CA ALA A 32 3.16 5.04 5.50
C ALA A 32 3.68 6.16 6.42
N LEU A 33 4.77 6.83 6.01
CA LEU A 33 5.33 7.99 6.69
C LEU A 33 4.57 9.27 6.28
N ASP A 34 3.28 9.33 6.62
CA ASP A 34 2.44 10.50 6.33
C ASP A 34 2.62 11.50 7.48
N VAL A 35 3.80 12.16 7.51
CA VAL A 35 4.27 13.11 8.52
C VAL A 35 4.82 14.37 7.87
N ARG A 36 4.85 15.49 8.62
CA ARG A 36 5.04 16.83 8.09
C ARG A 36 6.49 17.21 7.76
N ASN A 37 7.49 16.47 8.24
CA ASN A 37 8.90 16.79 8.02
C ASN A 37 9.80 15.56 8.22
N ALA A 38 11.08 15.69 7.82
CA ALA A 38 12.07 14.62 7.90
C ALA A 38 12.35 14.18 9.33
N ALA A 39 12.42 15.10 10.30
CA ALA A 39 12.72 14.76 11.69
C ALA A 39 11.62 13.85 12.31
N ALA A 40 10.34 14.16 12.02
CA ALA A 40 9.24 13.29 12.45
C ALA A 40 9.27 11.93 11.77
N ALA A 41 9.71 11.85 10.51
CA ALA A 41 9.88 10.59 9.81
C ALA A 41 11.02 9.76 10.44
N GLU A 42 12.15 10.38 10.76
CA GLU A 42 13.28 9.72 11.41
C GLU A 42 12.92 9.17 12.80
N ASP A 43 12.24 9.96 13.64
CA ASP A 43 11.76 9.53 14.96
C ASP A 43 10.85 8.29 14.82
N LEU A 44 9.90 8.33 13.90
CA LEU A 44 8.98 7.23 13.68
C LEU A 44 9.70 5.97 13.17
N VAL A 45 10.64 6.10 12.23
CA VAL A 45 11.45 4.99 11.71
C VAL A 45 12.29 4.37 12.83
N GLN A 46 12.92 5.19 13.69
CA GLN A 46 13.69 4.72 14.83
C GLN A 46 12.82 3.94 15.83
N ARG A 47 11.60 4.40 16.11
CA ARG A 47 10.64 3.70 16.98
C ARG A 47 10.13 2.38 16.40
N LEU A 48 10.23 2.19 15.08
CA LEU A 48 9.82 0.99 14.36
C LEU A 48 11.00 0.07 13.99
N GLU A 49 12.21 0.40 14.45
CA GLU A 49 13.41 -0.38 14.15
C GLU A 49 13.27 -1.83 14.67
N GLY A 50 13.62 -2.80 13.81
CA GLY A 50 13.46 -4.23 14.10
C GLY A 50 12.08 -4.80 13.76
N GLU A 51 11.02 -3.98 13.70
CA GLU A 51 9.68 -4.44 13.33
C GLU A 51 9.37 -4.22 11.84
N CYS A 52 9.78 -3.09 11.28
CA CYS A 52 9.42 -2.70 9.92
C CYS A 52 10.64 -2.46 9.04
N GLN A 53 10.61 -3.02 7.83
CA GLN A 53 11.66 -2.86 6.82
C GLN A 53 11.24 -1.90 5.70
N TRP A 54 9.93 -1.80 5.42
CA TRP A 54 9.39 -1.03 4.33
C TRP A 54 8.70 0.24 4.80
N PHE A 55 9.05 1.36 4.18
CA PHE A 55 8.44 2.65 4.45
C PHE A 55 7.96 3.33 3.17
N LYS A 56 6.72 3.85 3.19
CA LYS A 56 6.18 4.65 2.09
C LYS A 56 6.47 6.13 2.33
N VAL A 57 7.15 6.76 1.39
CA VAL A 57 7.28 8.21 1.30
C VAL A 57 6.25 8.74 0.31
N GLY A 58 5.23 9.44 0.82
CA GLY A 58 4.15 10.01 0.03
C GLY A 58 4.39 11.48 -0.29
N LEU A 59 3.38 12.09 -0.96
CA LEU A 59 3.45 13.48 -1.44
C LEU A 59 3.74 14.49 -0.34
N GLU A 60 3.12 14.37 0.85
CA GLU A 60 3.31 15.32 1.95
C GLU A 60 4.78 15.35 2.39
N LEU A 61 5.33 14.21 2.77
CA LEU A 61 6.70 14.12 3.27
C LEU A 61 7.72 14.46 2.17
N PHE A 62 7.53 13.97 0.96
CA PHE A 62 8.44 14.27 -0.15
C PHE A 62 8.46 15.76 -0.52
N THR A 63 7.29 16.41 -0.51
CA THR A 63 7.20 17.86 -0.76
C THR A 63 7.87 18.68 0.33
N ALA A 64 7.75 18.24 1.59
CA ALA A 64 8.34 18.93 2.75
C ALA A 64 9.85 18.72 2.91
N ALA A 65 10.36 17.53 2.57
CA ALA A 65 11.75 17.12 2.84
C ALA A 65 12.60 16.90 1.57
N GLY A 66 12.00 16.86 0.40
CA GLY A 66 12.69 16.61 -0.86
C GLY A 66 13.21 15.18 -1.00
N PRO A 67 14.06 14.91 -2.00
CA PRO A 67 14.60 13.58 -2.27
C PRO A 67 15.51 13.05 -1.17
N ALA A 68 16.15 13.92 -0.38
CA ALA A 68 17.07 13.53 0.68
C ALA A 68 16.45 12.55 1.70
N VAL A 69 15.13 12.61 1.94
CA VAL A 69 14.45 11.67 2.84
C VAL A 69 14.49 10.24 2.30
N VAL A 70 14.37 10.06 0.98
CA VAL A 70 14.47 8.74 0.33
C VAL A 70 15.89 8.21 0.45
N GLU A 71 16.89 9.04 0.11
CA GLU A 71 18.31 8.68 0.19
C GLU A 71 18.73 8.31 1.61
N THR A 72 18.26 9.07 2.63
CA THR A 72 18.53 8.77 4.05
C THR A 72 17.98 7.40 4.46
N LEU A 73 16.74 7.10 4.09
CA LEU A 73 16.11 5.82 4.43
C LEU A 73 16.80 4.63 3.72
N THR A 74 17.13 4.78 2.45
CA THR A 74 17.82 3.74 1.67
C THR A 74 19.25 3.51 2.16
N ALA A 75 19.99 4.55 2.52
CA ALA A 75 21.34 4.45 3.10
C ALA A 75 21.35 3.73 4.45
N ARG A 76 20.24 3.80 5.21
CA ARG A 76 20.05 3.01 6.46
C ARG A 76 19.59 1.57 6.22
N GLY A 77 19.47 1.13 4.97
CA GLY A 77 19.08 -0.23 4.61
C GLY A 77 17.58 -0.49 4.56
N HIS A 78 16.74 0.56 4.68
CA HIS A 78 15.30 0.42 4.56
C HIS A 78 14.87 0.34 3.09
N SER A 79 13.81 -0.39 2.83
CA SER A 79 13.16 -0.43 1.53
C SER A 79 12.15 0.71 1.42
N VAL A 80 12.29 1.55 0.39
CA VAL A 80 11.41 2.71 0.21
C VAL A 80 10.42 2.46 -0.91
N PHE A 81 9.14 2.67 -0.61
CA PHE A 81 8.05 2.82 -1.57
C PHE A 81 7.78 4.32 -1.78
N LEU A 82 8.20 4.85 -2.93
CA LEU A 82 8.02 6.25 -3.32
C LEU A 82 6.65 6.43 -3.98
N ASP A 83 5.69 6.97 -3.22
CA ASP A 83 4.27 7.05 -3.62
C ASP A 83 3.90 8.48 -4.06
N LEU A 84 4.42 8.91 -5.22
CA LEU A 84 4.19 10.25 -5.78
C LEU A 84 3.10 10.30 -6.86
N LYS A 85 2.63 9.13 -7.32
CA LYS A 85 1.54 8.99 -8.30
C LYS A 85 1.76 9.86 -9.55
N PHE A 86 2.93 9.74 -10.18
CA PHE A 86 3.27 10.53 -11.38
C PHE A 86 2.16 10.47 -12.42
N HIS A 87 1.72 11.64 -12.87
CA HIS A 87 0.63 11.78 -13.81
C HIS A 87 0.78 13.09 -14.58
N ASP A 88 1.31 13.01 -15.78
CA ASP A 88 1.59 14.13 -16.67
C ASP A 88 1.71 13.59 -18.10
N ILE A 89 2.09 14.43 -19.07
CA ILE A 89 2.39 13.98 -20.43
C ILE A 89 3.55 12.94 -20.43
N PRO A 90 3.59 12.02 -21.41
CA PRO A 90 4.51 10.87 -21.40
C PRO A 90 5.97 11.23 -21.14
N ASN A 91 6.50 12.24 -21.82
CA ASN A 91 7.91 12.63 -21.68
C ASN A 91 8.25 13.15 -20.27
N THR A 92 7.33 13.90 -19.64
CA THR A 92 7.52 14.41 -18.27
C THR A 92 7.53 13.26 -17.27
N VAL A 93 6.59 12.31 -17.40
CA VAL A 93 6.53 11.13 -16.52
C VAL A 93 7.77 10.25 -16.71
N ALA A 94 8.23 10.02 -17.93
CA ALA A 94 9.46 9.28 -18.19
C ALA A 94 10.68 9.92 -17.49
N GLY A 95 10.83 11.24 -17.59
CA GLY A 95 11.89 11.99 -16.89
C GLY A 95 11.78 11.88 -15.36
N ALA A 96 10.56 11.98 -14.80
CA ALA A 96 10.31 11.84 -13.38
C ALA A 96 10.64 10.43 -12.87
N VAL A 97 10.20 9.38 -13.58
CA VAL A 97 10.50 7.98 -13.27
C VAL A 97 12.00 7.71 -13.30
N HIS A 98 12.70 8.17 -14.32
CA HIS A 98 14.14 8.03 -14.43
C HIS A 98 14.88 8.72 -13.27
N SER A 99 14.51 9.95 -12.94
CA SER A 99 15.10 10.70 -11.82
C SER A 99 14.81 10.05 -10.47
N ALA A 100 13.58 9.56 -10.26
CA ALA A 100 13.18 8.88 -9.02
C ALA A 100 13.87 7.51 -8.85
N ALA A 101 14.17 6.80 -9.94
CA ALA A 101 14.90 5.54 -9.88
C ALA A 101 16.32 5.71 -9.29
N ALA A 102 16.97 6.86 -9.54
CA ALA A 102 18.30 7.15 -9.01
C ALA A 102 18.32 7.37 -7.47
N LEU A 103 17.18 7.59 -6.82
CA LEU A 103 17.09 7.75 -5.36
C LEU A 103 17.18 6.44 -4.57
N GLY A 104 17.22 5.28 -5.25
CA GLY A 104 17.32 3.96 -4.62
C GLY A 104 15.99 3.42 -4.06
N ALA A 105 14.85 4.04 -4.39
CA ALA A 105 13.54 3.50 -4.05
C ALA A 105 13.34 2.11 -4.67
N ARG A 106 12.68 1.21 -3.94
CA ARG A 106 12.38 -0.16 -4.42
C ARG A 106 11.04 -0.25 -5.15
N MET A 107 10.14 0.67 -4.89
CA MET A 107 8.83 0.79 -5.56
C MET A 107 8.54 2.26 -5.83
N MET A 108 7.83 2.55 -6.93
CA MET A 108 7.30 3.88 -7.22
C MET A 108 5.97 3.81 -7.96
N THR A 109 5.16 4.87 -7.88
CA THR A 109 3.83 4.90 -8.46
C THR A 109 3.72 5.83 -9.66
N VAL A 110 2.97 5.37 -10.67
CA VAL A 110 2.40 6.19 -11.76
C VAL A 110 0.88 6.03 -11.75
N HIS A 111 0.13 7.02 -12.21
CA HIS A 111 -1.32 6.92 -12.27
C HIS A 111 -1.78 6.26 -13.57
N ALA A 112 -2.50 5.14 -13.50
CA ALA A 112 -2.96 4.42 -14.69
C ALA A 112 -3.88 5.27 -15.59
N ALA A 113 -4.60 6.25 -15.03
CA ALA A 113 -5.45 7.17 -15.77
C ALA A 113 -4.71 8.08 -16.76
N GLY A 114 -3.36 8.12 -16.72
CA GLY A 114 -2.54 8.82 -17.72
C GLY A 114 -2.57 8.23 -19.13
N GLY A 115 -3.13 7.03 -19.27
CA GLY A 115 -3.32 6.37 -20.56
C GLY A 115 -2.11 5.56 -21.04
N PRO A 116 -2.29 4.76 -22.11
CA PRO A 116 -1.27 3.81 -22.58
C PRO A 116 0.08 4.48 -22.90
N ALA A 117 0.09 5.58 -23.64
CA ALA A 117 1.33 6.24 -24.03
C ALA A 117 2.16 6.73 -22.82
N MET A 118 1.51 7.21 -21.75
CA MET A 118 2.20 7.61 -20.52
C MET A 118 2.75 6.40 -19.79
N LEU A 119 1.99 5.31 -19.71
CA LEU A 119 2.41 4.08 -19.05
C LEU A 119 3.58 3.40 -19.77
N ASP A 120 3.54 3.35 -21.11
CA ASP A 120 4.62 2.84 -21.93
C ASP A 120 5.92 3.66 -21.73
N ALA A 121 5.81 5.00 -21.74
CA ALA A 121 6.94 5.89 -21.50
C ALA A 121 7.52 5.74 -20.09
N ALA A 122 6.66 5.59 -19.08
CA ALA A 122 7.07 5.35 -17.70
C ALA A 122 7.83 4.03 -17.56
N ARG A 123 7.34 2.95 -18.19
CA ARG A 123 8.01 1.64 -18.14
C ARG A 123 9.34 1.68 -18.91
N ALA A 124 9.35 2.27 -20.11
CA ALA A 124 10.56 2.37 -20.92
C ALA A 124 11.67 3.21 -20.24
N ALA A 125 11.30 4.17 -19.39
CA ALA A 125 12.27 4.98 -18.63
C ALA A 125 13.11 4.15 -17.63
N LEU A 126 12.72 2.92 -17.34
CA LEU A 126 13.47 1.99 -16.49
C LEU A 126 14.35 1.01 -17.30
N ASP A 127 14.29 1.05 -18.63
CA ASP A 127 15.13 0.19 -19.47
C ASP A 127 16.60 0.58 -19.28
N GLY A 128 17.44 -0.41 -18.99
CA GLY A 128 18.86 -0.20 -18.73
C GLY A 128 19.22 0.35 -17.35
N VAL A 129 18.24 0.62 -16.49
CA VAL A 129 18.51 0.95 -15.09
C VAL A 129 18.94 -0.32 -14.34
N ALA A 130 20.10 -0.26 -13.68
CA ALA A 130 20.55 -1.35 -12.84
C ALA A 130 19.67 -1.43 -11.59
N ASP A 131 19.13 -2.62 -11.27
CA ASP A 131 18.22 -2.85 -10.13
C ASP A 131 17.01 -1.88 -10.13
N PRO A 132 16.17 -1.89 -11.20
CA PRO A 132 15.12 -0.93 -11.36
C PRO A 132 14.04 -1.09 -10.27
N PRO A 133 13.45 0.01 -9.79
CA PRO A 133 12.33 -0.07 -8.87
C PRO A 133 11.12 -0.76 -9.53
N GLN A 134 10.31 -1.45 -8.72
CA GLN A 134 9.02 -1.95 -9.17
C GLN A 134 8.08 -0.78 -9.46
N LEU A 135 7.70 -0.61 -10.72
CA LEU A 135 6.69 0.38 -11.11
C LEU A 135 5.29 -0.14 -10.76
N LEU A 136 4.51 0.71 -10.08
CA LEU A 136 3.15 0.40 -9.65
C LEU A 136 2.15 1.34 -10.34
N ALA A 137 1.19 0.78 -11.08
CA ALA A 137 0.09 1.54 -11.66
C ALA A 137 -1.02 1.74 -10.62
N VAL A 138 -1.28 2.99 -10.24
CA VAL A 138 -2.40 3.35 -9.37
C VAL A 138 -3.68 3.29 -10.18
N THR A 139 -4.64 2.50 -9.71
CA THR A 139 -5.95 2.35 -10.37
C THR A 139 -6.91 3.46 -9.91
N VAL A 140 -8.03 3.12 -9.28
CA VAL A 140 -8.94 4.12 -8.70
C VAL A 140 -8.52 4.41 -7.26
N LEU A 141 -8.39 5.69 -6.91
CA LEU A 141 -8.04 6.09 -5.53
C LEU A 141 -9.05 5.53 -4.52
N THR A 142 -8.56 5.01 -3.40
CA THR A 142 -9.40 4.35 -2.39
C THR A 142 -10.39 5.30 -1.69
N SER A 143 -10.18 6.60 -1.82
CA SER A 143 -11.10 7.65 -1.37
C SER A 143 -12.27 7.88 -2.33
N MET A 144 -12.19 7.45 -3.59
CA MET A 144 -13.23 7.65 -4.60
C MET A 144 -14.29 6.54 -4.54
N ASP A 145 -15.54 6.95 -4.47
CA ASP A 145 -16.72 6.12 -4.70
C ASP A 145 -17.29 6.33 -6.12
N ALA A 146 -18.41 5.68 -6.42
CA ALA A 146 -19.07 5.80 -7.71
C ALA A 146 -19.53 7.24 -8.02
N VAL A 147 -19.93 7.99 -7.00
CA VAL A 147 -20.41 9.37 -7.17
C VAL A 147 -19.26 10.29 -7.57
N GLN A 148 -18.13 10.20 -6.88
CA GLN A 148 -16.93 11.00 -7.18
C GLN A 148 -16.31 10.61 -8.52
N LEU A 149 -16.32 9.31 -8.85
CA LEU A 149 -15.83 8.83 -10.14
C LEU A 149 -16.69 9.36 -11.29
N ASN A 150 -18.01 9.33 -11.13
CA ASN A 150 -18.95 9.90 -12.10
C ASN A 150 -18.78 11.43 -12.23
N ALA A 151 -18.58 12.15 -11.12
CA ALA A 151 -18.32 13.59 -11.15
C ALA A 151 -17.05 13.98 -11.90
N SER A 152 -16.08 13.05 -12.02
CA SER A 152 -14.87 13.22 -12.87
C SER A 152 -15.10 12.81 -14.33
N GLY A 153 -16.32 12.52 -14.75
CA GLY A 153 -16.69 12.15 -16.12
C GLY A 153 -16.57 10.66 -16.43
N VAL A 154 -16.29 9.82 -15.44
CA VAL A 154 -16.14 8.36 -15.62
C VAL A 154 -17.44 7.65 -15.26
N ASN A 155 -18.22 7.27 -16.29
CA ASN A 155 -19.50 6.58 -16.16
C ASN A 155 -19.35 5.05 -15.99
N ARG A 156 -18.52 4.63 -15.04
CA ARG A 156 -18.31 3.21 -14.69
C ARG A 156 -18.35 3.04 -13.18
N SER A 157 -18.66 1.82 -12.73
CA SER A 157 -18.44 1.48 -11.32
C SER A 157 -16.95 1.51 -10.98
N PRO A 158 -16.57 1.77 -9.72
CA PRO A 158 -15.17 1.70 -9.30
C PRO A 158 -14.49 0.38 -9.68
N ALA A 159 -15.16 -0.75 -9.49
CA ALA A 159 -14.63 -2.07 -9.84
C ALA A 159 -14.35 -2.21 -11.35
N ALA A 160 -15.30 -1.81 -12.20
CA ALA A 160 -15.11 -1.86 -13.66
C ALA A 160 -14.00 -0.90 -14.14
N GLN A 161 -13.86 0.25 -13.49
CA GLN A 161 -12.78 1.19 -13.79
C GLN A 161 -11.42 0.66 -13.32
N VAL A 162 -11.34 0.04 -12.15
CA VAL A 162 -10.12 -0.62 -11.66
C VAL A 162 -9.67 -1.71 -12.62
N GLU A 163 -10.58 -2.56 -13.07
CA GLU A 163 -10.25 -3.62 -14.02
C GLU A 163 -9.70 -3.07 -15.35
N LEU A 164 -10.34 -2.03 -15.91
CA LEU A 164 -9.86 -1.36 -17.12
C LEU A 164 -8.44 -0.80 -16.92
N LEU A 165 -8.21 -0.06 -15.84
CA LEU A 165 -6.92 0.58 -15.56
C LEU A 165 -5.83 -0.46 -15.27
N ALA A 166 -6.16 -1.53 -14.58
CA ALA A 166 -5.22 -2.62 -14.32
C ALA A 166 -4.84 -3.35 -15.61
N ARG A 167 -5.81 -3.64 -16.49
CA ARG A 167 -5.56 -4.24 -17.80
C ARG A 167 -4.64 -3.36 -18.65
N MET A 168 -4.91 -2.07 -18.73
CA MET A 168 -4.10 -1.11 -19.47
C MET A 168 -2.66 -1.05 -18.94
N GLY A 169 -2.46 -1.03 -17.60
CA GLY A 169 -1.12 -1.11 -17.02
C GLY A 169 -0.41 -2.43 -17.33
N TRP A 170 -1.14 -3.55 -17.30
CA TRP A 170 -0.61 -4.88 -17.62
C TRP A 170 -0.15 -4.97 -19.08
N GLU A 171 -0.95 -4.45 -20.01
CA GLU A 171 -0.63 -4.38 -21.45
C GLU A 171 0.60 -3.51 -21.72
N ALA A 172 0.77 -2.41 -20.98
CA ALA A 172 1.98 -1.56 -21.01
C ALA A 172 3.21 -2.22 -20.37
N GLY A 173 3.13 -3.46 -19.88
CA GLY A 173 4.23 -4.18 -19.26
C GLY A 173 4.47 -3.85 -17.78
N ILE A 174 3.60 -3.08 -17.12
CA ILE A 174 3.67 -2.83 -15.69
C ILE A 174 3.14 -4.06 -14.95
N ARG A 175 3.90 -4.53 -13.95
CA ARG A 175 3.58 -5.76 -13.19
C ARG A 175 3.15 -5.46 -11.74
N GLY A 176 3.13 -4.19 -11.34
CA GLY A 176 2.69 -3.75 -10.03
C GLY A 176 1.44 -2.88 -10.08
N PHE A 177 0.56 -3.01 -9.08
CA PHE A 177 -0.70 -2.26 -9.01
C PHE A 177 -1.01 -1.82 -7.59
N VAL A 178 -1.59 -0.61 -7.47
CA VAL A 178 -2.21 -0.15 -6.24
C VAL A 178 -3.72 -0.17 -6.44
N CYS A 179 -4.43 -0.94 -5.62
CA CYS A 179 -5.90 -1.06 -5.64
C CYS A 179 -6.44 -1.12 -4.21
N SER A 180 -7.75 -0.91 -4.03
CA SER A 180 -8.36 -1.08 -2.72
C SER A 180 -8.54 -2.55 -2.36
N PRO A 181 -8.74 -2.89 -1.07
CA PRO A 181 -8.98 -4.26 -0.66
C PRO A 181 -10.13 -4.96 -1.41
N GLN A 182 -11.15 -4.19 -1.80
CA GLN A 182 -12.35 -4.72 -2.47
C GLN A 182 -12.08 -5.23 -3.89
N GLU A 183 -11.04 -4.74 -4.55
CA GLU A 183 -10.70 -5.11 -5.92
C GLU A 183 -9.51 -6.08 -6.03
N VAL A 184 -8.87 -6.43 -4.91
CA VAL A 184 -7.67 -7.31 -4.91
C VAL A 184 -7.92 -8.61 -5.65
N ALA A 185 -9.02 -9.31 -5.36
CA ALA A 185 -9.32 -10.59 -6.00
C ALA A 185 -9.50 -10.47 -7.53
N ALA A 186 -10.15 -9.39 -8.00
CA ALA A 186 -10.34 -9.14 -9.42
C ALA A 186 -9.02 -8.81 -10.13
N VAL A 187 -8.19 -7.95 -9.52
CA VAL A 187 -6.86 -7.61 -10.07
C VAL A 187 -5.93 -8.83 -10.02
N ARG A 188 -6.01 -9.66 -8.96
CA ARG A 188 -5.26 -10.91 -8.87
C ARG A 188 -5.67 -11.92 -9.95
N ALA A 189 -6.96 -12.03 -10.25
CA ALA A 189 -7.45 -12.87 -11.33
C ALA A 189 -6.92 -12.43 -12.71
N LEU A 190 -6.79 -11.12 -12.93
CA LEU A 190 -6.24 -10.54 -14.16
C LEU A 190 -4.73 -10.76 -14.28
N THR A 191 -3.97 -10.58 -13.17
CA THR A 191 -2.51 -10.52 -13.20
C THR A 191 -1.82 -11.85 -12.84
N GLY A 192 -2.60 -12.84 -12.38
CA GLY A 192 -2.03 -14.10 -11.90
C GLY A 192 -1.05 -13.89 -10.73
N LYS A 193 -0.15 -14.83 -10.54
CA LYS A 193 0.88 -14.78 -9.46
C LYS A 193 2.00 -13.76 -9.73
N GLU A 194 2.17 -13.34 -10.96
CA GLU A 194 3.22 -12.40 -11.37
C GLU A 194 2.91 -10.96 -10.96
N GLY A 195 1.62 -10.62 -10.76
CA GLY A 195 1.22 -9.29 -10.34
C GLY A 195 1.61 -8.97 -8.91
N VAL A 196 2.23 -7.80 -8.68
CA VAL A 196 2.53 -7.26 -7.34
C VAL A 196 1.39 -6.33 -6.93
N LEU A 197 0.59 -6.74 -5.96
CA LEU A 197 -0.56 -5.96 -5.49
C LEU A 197 -0.24 -5.28 -4.16
N VAL A 198 -0.18 -3.94 -4.18
CA VAL A 198 0.07 -3.10 -3.00
C VAL A 198 -1.26 -2.48 -2.56
N VAL A 199 -1.70 -2.81 -1.35
CA VAL A 199 -3.06 -2.55 -0.89
C VAL A 199 -3.07 -1.62 0.33
N PRO A 200 -3.50 -0.37 0.16
CA PRO A 200 -3.77 0.55 1.26
C PRO A 200 -5.19 0.35 1.83
N GLY A 201 -5.54 1.12 2.86
CA GLY A 201 -6.88 1.04 3.47
C GLY A 201 -7.03 -0.10 4.47
N ILE A 202 -5.92 -0.58 5.01
CA ILE A 202 -5.88 -1.67 5.97
C ILE A 202 -6.16 -1.15 7.38
N ARG A 203 -7.02 -1.87 8.10
CA ARG A 203 -7.36 -1.64 9.51
C ARG A 203 -7.29 -2.97 10.26
N PRO A 204 -6.49 -3.09 11.33
CA PRO A 204 -6.44 -4.31 12.13
C PRO A 204 -7.80 -4.56 12.79
N ALA A 205 -8.14 -5.83 12.99
CA ALA A 205 -9.40 -6.23 13.61
C ALA A 205 -9.58 -5.64 15.03
N SER A 206 -8.46 -5.44 15.75
CA SER A 206 -8.44 -4.82 17.08
C SER A 206 -8.72 -3.30 17.07
N ALA A 207 -8.70 -2.65 15.92
CA ALA A 207 -8.94 -1.21 15.78
C ALA A 207 -10.43 -0.85 15.58
N GLU A 208 -11.35 -1.78 15.82
CA GLU A 208 -12.80 -1.51 15.85
C GLU A 208 -13.25 -0.66 17.04
N ALA A 209 -12.36 -0.31 17.99
CA ALA A 209 -12.66 0.73 18.96
C ALA A 209 -12.88 2.06 18.22
N PRO A 210 -13.98 2.80 18.51
CA PRO A 210 -14.28 4.06 17.83
C PRO A 210 -13.11 5.01 18.07
N ILE A 211 -12.41 5.36 16.97
CA ILE A 211 -11.49 6.50 16.97
C ILE A 211 -12.34 7.70 17.43
N PRO A 212 -11.92 8.47 18.45
CA PRO A 212 -12.72 9.59 18.94
C PRO A 212 -13.16 10.46 17.77
N SER A 213 -14.45 10.80 17.74
CA SER A 213 -15.16 11.45 16.64
C SER A 213 -14.69 12.88 16.29
N HIS A 214 -13.50 13.27 16.70
CA HIS A 214 -12.90 14.58 16.46
C HIS A 214 -11.85 14.63 15.33
N SER A 215 -11.51 13.49 14.70
CA SER A 215 -10.74 13.53 13.45
C SER A 215 -11.70 13.49 12.25
N HIS A 216 -12.02 14.64 11.71
CA HIS A 216 -12.97 14.85 10.62
C HIS A 216 -12.63 14.18 9.28
N PHE A 217 -11.57 13.39 9.15
CA PHE A 217 -11.13 12.83 7.86
C PHE A 217 -10.55 11.43 7.99
N ASP A 218 -11.39 10.41 8.16
CA ASP A 218 -11.00 9.11 7.65
C ASP A 218 -11.41 9.02 6.18
N ASP A 219 -10.47 9.37 5.31
CA ASP A 219 -10.60 9.44 3.86
C ASP A 219 -10.67 8.06 3.17
N GLN A 220 -10.40 6.97 3.90
CA GLN A 220 -10.44 5.60 3.37
C GLN A 220 -11.86 5.03 3.44
N LYS A 221 -12.59 5.08 2.32
CA LYS A 221 -13.95 4.55 2.21
C LYS A 221 -14.02 3.02 2.06
N ARG A 222 -12.97 2.40 1.53
CA ARG A 222 -12.88 0.98 1.20
C ARG A 222 -11.79 0.34 2.04
N ARG A 223 -12.17 -0.36 3.12
CA ARG A 223 -11.27 -0.92 4.15
C ARG A 223 -11.37 -2.43 4.24
N SER A 224 -10.34 -3.06 4.80
CA SER A 224 -10.29 -4.49 5.09
C SER A 224 -9.32 -4.75 6.25
N THR A 225 -9.44 -5.93 6.88
CA THR A 225 -8.43 -6.43 7.80
C THR A 225 -7.16 -6.85 7.06
N PRO A 226 -6.00 -6.93 7.74
CA PRO A 226 -4.78 -7.51 7.18
C PRO A 226 -5.00 -8.93 6.64
N ALA A 227 -5.69 -9.78 7.39
CA ALA A 227 -5.96 -11.16 7.00
C ALA A 227 -6.79 -11.24 5.71
N ASP A 228 -7.94 -10.55 5.67
CA ASP A 228 -8.82 -10.59 4.49
C ASP A 228 -8.12 -10.08 3.22
N ALA A 229 -7.28 -9.03 3.34
CA ALA A 229 -6.55 -8.50 2.21
C ALA A 229 -5.49 -9.49 1.68
N LEU A 230 -4.79 -10.20 2.57
CA LEU A 230 -3.82 -11.25 2.19
C LEU A 230 -4.53 -12.46 1.56
N ASP A 231 -5.64 -12.91 2.13
CA ASP A 231 -6.44 -14.02 1.60
C ASP A 231 -7.02 -13.69 0.22
N ALA A 232 -7.40 -12.42 -0.02
CA ALA A 232 -7.81 -11.95 -1.34
C ALA A 232 -6.66 -11.92 -2.35
N GLY A 233 -5.40 -12.03 -1.92
CA GLY A 233 -4.22 -12.12 -2.77
C GLY A 233 -3.34 -10.86 -2.80
N ALA A 234 -3.42 -9.97 -1.80
CA ALA A 234 -2.50 -8.85 -1.67
C ALA A 234 -1.04 -9.33 -1.53
N SER A 235 -0.10 -8.63 -2.17
CA SER A 235 1.33 -8.88 -2.03
C SER A 235 1.93 -8.08 -0.88
N TYR A 236 1.52 -6.81 -0.75
CA TYR A 236 1.94 -5.88 0.29
C TYR A 236 0.74 -5.13 0.87
N LEU A 237 0.79 -4.84 2.16
CA LEU A 237 -0.20 -4.04 2.86
C LEU A 237 0.39 -2.72 3.30
N VAL A 238 -0.29 -1.60 2.98
CA VAL A 238 0.12 -0.26 3.39
C VAL A 238 -0.70 0.18 4.58
N VAL A 239 -0.04 0.42 5.71
CA VAL A 239 -0.65 0.87 6.95
C VAL A 239 -0.05 2.22 7.37
N GLY A 240 -0.90 3.20 7.60
CA GLY A 240 -0.53 4.52 8.09
C GLY A 240 -0.99 4.72 9.54
N ARG A 241 -2.04 5.53 9.73
CA ARG A 241 -2.57 5.98 11.04
C ARG A 241 -2.69 4.90 12.13
N PRO A 242 -3.13 3.66 11.86
CA PRO A 242 -3.16 2.62 12.88
C PRO A 242 -1.81 2.37 13.57
N ILE A 243 -0.71 2.61 12.87
CA ILE A 243 0.66 2.53 13.41
C ILE A 243 1.16 3.90 13.81
N THR A 244 1.12 4.87 12.90
CA THR A 244 1.82 6.16 13.05
C THR A 244 1.22 7.08 14.11
N GLN A 245 -0.06 6.90 14.43
CA GLN A 245 -0.78 7.66 15.47
C GLN A 245 -1.03 6.83 16.74
N ALA A 246 -0.52 5.60 16.82
CA ALA A 246 -0.61 4.81 18.04
C ALA A 246 0.29 5.39 19.14
N PRO A 247 -0.11 5.31 20.42
CA PRO A 247 0.75 5.70 21.54
C PRO A 247 2.09 4.96 21.52
N ASP A 248 2.08 3.70 21.11
CA ASP A 248 3.24 2.84 20.93
C ASP A 248 3.21 2.25 19.50
N PRO A 249 3.86 2.89 18.50
CA PRO A 249 3.88 2.42 17.12
C PRO A 249 4.49 1.03 16.94
N ALA A 250 5.50 0.68 17.74
CA ALA A 250 6.13 -0.65 17.65
C ALA A 250 5.14 -1.76 18.02
N LYS A 251 4.43 -1.61 19.15
CA LYS A 251 3.39 -2.56 19.53
C LYS A 251 2.23 -2.63 18.55
N ALA A 252 1.85 -1.47 17.98
CA ALA A 252 0.81 -1.45 16.96
C ALA A 252 1.24 -2.18 15.68
N ALA A 253 2.49 -2.00 15.25
CA ALA A 253 3.07 -2.72 14.12
C ALA A 253 3.17 -4.23 14.41
N GLU A 254 3.64 -4.61 15.59
CA GLU A 254 3.73 -6.01 16.01
C GLU A 254 2.36 -6.71 15.99
N ALA A 255 1.31 -6.07 16.50
CA ALA A 255 -0.04 -6.62 16.48
C ALA A 255 -0.55 -6.87 15.06
N ILE A 256 -0.27 -5.94 14.12
CA ILE A 256 -0.62 -6.09 12.71
C ILE A 256 0.20 -7.21 12.06
N LEU A 257 1.49 -7.31 12.37
CA LEU A 257 2.36 -8.38 11.88
C LEU A 257 1.90 -9.76 12.36
N GLN A 258 1.42 -9.87 13.61
CA GLN A 258 0.85 -11.10 14.14
C GLN A 258 -0.43 -11.51 13.40
N GLU A 259 -1.34 -10.57 13.11
CA GLU A 259 -2.54 -10.81 12.31
C GLU A 259 -2.18 -11.25 10.88
N MET A 260 -1.23 -10.57 10.24
CA MET A 260 -0.72 -10.95 8.92
C MET A 260 -0.11 -12.35 8.92
N ALA A 261 0.71 -12.67 9.92
CA ALA A 261 1.41 -13.95 10.01
C ALA A 261 0.45 -15.13 10.22
N GLN A 262 -0.71 -14.91 10.86
CA GLN A 262 -1.76 -15.92 11.00
C GLN A 262 -2.42 -16.25 9.66
N ALA A 263 -2.57 -15.26 8.77
CA ALA A 263 -3.18 -15.43 7.45
C ALA A 263 -2.20 -16.00 6.40
N ILE A 264 -0.88 -15.87 6.60
CA ILE A 264 0.12 -16.38 5.64
C ILE A 264 0.15 -17.91 5.67
N THR A 265 -0.13 -18.52 4.50
CA THR A 265 0.05 -19.95 4.24
C THR A 265 1.20 -20.15 3.25
N PHE A 266 2.02 -21.20 3.47
CA PHE A 266 3.12 -21.60 2.58
C PHE A 266 2.69 -22.70 1.62
#